data_e8f7a8a2e9555dbe1f40755f070df224
#
_entry.id   e8f7a8a2e9555dbe1f40755f070df224
#
_cell.length_a   1.000
_cell.length_b   1.000
_cell.length_c   1.000
_cell.angle_alpha   90.00
_cell.angle_beta   90.00
_cell.angle_gamma   90.00
#
_symmetry.space_group_name_H-M   'P 1'
#
loop_
_entity.id
_entity.type
_entity.pdbx_description
1 polymer ?
#
loop_
_entity_poly.entity_id
_entity_poly.type
_entity_poly.pdbx_seq_one_letter_code
_entity_poly.pdbx_strand_id
1 'polypeptide(L)'
;GTYYAVIGNRTGDGSGAILLYQSRNGVEWEFVRTLDRCHNQYGRMWECPDFFPLDGRQIILTSPQDMTPVGLEFHAGNGTLCLMGSYDPGRGFTRERIQAIDYGLDFYAPQTLEAPDGRRIMIGWMQNWDTVGGKPFHCRWFGQMTTPRELSVQNGRLCQVPVRELERYRGPAMVHH
;
A
#
# COMPACT_ATOMS: atom_id res chain seq x y z
N GLY A 1 19.58 -19.34 -3.79
CA GLY A 1 19.22 -17.97 -3.44
C GLY A 1 18.46 -17.92 -2.13
N THR A 2 18.19 -16.75 -1.61
CA THR A 2 17.37 -16.56 -0.41
C THR A 2 16.06 -15.92 -0.84
N TYR A 3 14.95 -16.43 -0.36
CA TYR A 3 13.62 -15.86 -0.52
C TYR A 3 13.31 -14.97 0.67
N TYR A 4 12.57 -13.89 0.44
CA TYR A 4 12.10 -12.99 1.48
C TYR A 4 10.59 -12.85 1.39
N ALA A 5 9.93 -12.75 2.55
CA ALA A 5 8.50 -12.46 2.64
C ALA A 5 8.26 -11.36 3.67
N VAL A 6 7.36 -10.44 3.35
CA VAL A 6 6.85 -9.46 4.29
C VAL A 6 5.43 -9.83 4.69
N ILE A 7 5.15 -9.74 5.99
CA ILE A 7 3.87 -10.15 6.57
C ILE A 7 3.35 -9.00 7.43
N GLY A 8 2.08 -8.66 7.21
CA GLY A 8 1.36 -7.72 8.07
C GLY A 8 1.00 -8.36 9.40
N ASN A 9 0.98 -7.57 10.46
CA ASN A 9 0.77 -8.07 11.80
C ASN A 9 0.10 -7.03 12.71
N ARG A 10 -0.49 -7.54 13.79
CA ARG A 10 -0.90 -6.80 14.98
C ARG A 10 -0.06 -7.27 16.14
N THR A 11 0.63 -6.35 16.81
CA THR A 11 1.43 -6.66 17.98
C THR A 11 0.57 -6.78 19.25
N GLY A 12 1.14 -7.34 20.33
CA GLY A 12 0.41 -7.56 21.57
C GLY A 12 -0.11 -6.27 22.27
N ASP A 13 0.51 -5.11 21.96
CA ASP A 13 0.04 -3.80 22.40
C ASP A 13 -1.01 -3.17 21.46
N GLY A 14 -1.44 -3.90 20.43
CA GLY A 14 -2.44 -3.45 19.46
C GLY A 14 -1.90 -2.51 18.39
N SER A 15 -0.60 -2.51 18.12
CA SER A 15 -0.01 -1.74 17.01
C SER A 15 0.08 -2.55 15.73
N GLY A 16 -0.20 -1.93 14.59
CA GLY A 16 0.15 -2.49 13.29
C GLY A 16 1.67 -2.59 13.11
N ALA A 17 2.14 -3.64 12.48
CA ALA A 17 3.56 -3.88 12.20
C ALA A 17 3.77 -4.66 10.91
N ILE A 18 4.97 -4.55 10.33
CA ILE A 18 5.43 -5.35 9.19
C ILE A 18 6.60 -6.21 9.64
N LEU A 19 6.47 -7.51 9.43
CA LEU A 19 7.48 -8.51 9.77
C LEU A 19 8.20 -8.97 8.50
N LEU A 20 9.51 -9.17 8.59
CA LEU A 20 10.33 -9.75 7.54
C LEU A 20 10.70 -11.18 7.91
N TYR A 21 10.47 -12.08 6.98
CA TYR A 21 10.90 -13.47 7.04
C TYR A 21 11.85 -13.80 5.89
N GLN A 22 12.65 -14.81 6.06
CA GLN A 22 13.52 -15.37 5.01
C GLN A 22 13.37 -16.89 4.93
N SER A 23 13.67 -17.43 3.75
CA SER A 23 13.73 -18.88 3.49
C SER A 23 14.82 -19.21 2.48
N ARG A 24 15.41 -20.39 2.61
CA ARG A 24 16.35 -20.93 1.62
C ARG A 24 15.69 -21.86 0.60
N ASN A 25 14.53 -22.39 0.92
CA ASN A 25 13.83 -23.39 0.11
C ASN A 25 12.38 -23.01 -0.25
N GLY A 26 11.88 -21.86 0.24
CA GLY A 26 10.50 -21.38 0.02
C GLY A 26 9.44 -22.14 0.86
N VAL A 27 9.84 -23.06 1.71
CA VAL A 27 8.95 -23.89 2.54
C VAL A 27 9.13 -23.57 4.02
N GLU A 28 10.37 -23.58 4.49
CA GLU A 28 10.73 -23.28 5.87
C GLU A 28 11.11 -21.80 5.97
N TRP A 29 10.43 -21.04 6.83
CA TRP A 29 10.58 -19.61 6.97
C TRP A 29 11.07 -19.25 8.36
N GLU A 30 12.08 -18.40 8.42
CA GLU A 30 12.65 -17.86 9.65
C GLU A 30 12.32 -16.39 9.79
N PHE A 31 11.91 -15.98 10.98
CA PHE A 31 11.74 -14.57 11.31
C PHE A 31 13.09 -13.85 11.30
N VAL A 32 13.19 -12.76 10.56
CA VAL A 32 14.40 -11.93 10.50
C VAL A 32 14.27 -10.76 11.46
N ARG A 33 13.24 -9.95 11.28
CA ARG A 33 13.01 -8.75 12.10
C ARG A 33 11.62 -8.14 11.86
N THR A 34 11.24 -7.22 12.73
CA THR A 34 10.20 -6.23 12.42
C THR A 34 10.81 -5.14 11.56
N LEU A 35 10.23 -4.88 10.39
CA LEU A 35 10.66 -3.79 9.50
C LEU A 35 10.19 -2.43 10.02
N ASP A 36 8.91 -2.34 10.38
CA ASP A 36 8.31 -1.12 10.92
C ASP A 36 7.13 -1.45 11.82
N ARG A 37 6.76 -0.48 12.66
CA ARG A 37 5.68 -0.57 13.65
C ARG A 37 5.11 0.82 13.92
N CYS A 38 3.79 0.91 14.07
CA CYS A 38 3.13 2.21 14.19
C CYS A 38 2.99 2.75 15.61
N HIS A 39 3.26 1.96 16.64
CA HIS A 39 3.07 2.35 18.04
C HIS A 39 1.67 2.95 18.31
N ASN A 40 0.61 2.31 17.78
CA ASN A 40 -0.80 2.71 17.88
C ASN A 40 -1.17 4.05 17.20
N GLN A 41 -0.29 4.62 16.39
CA GLN A 41 -0.54 5.91 15.74
C GLN A 41 -1.33 5.78 14.44
N TYR A 42 -1.08 4.72 13.65
CA TYR A 42 -1.63 4.52 12.31
C TYR A 42 -2.30 3.14 12.20
N GLY A 43 -3.27 2.88 13.06
CA GLY A 43 -4.04 1.64 13.04
C GLY A 43 -3.48 0.53 13.92
N ARG A 44 -4.32 -0.47 14.16
CA ARG A 44 -4.03 -1.57 15.10
C ARG A 44 -3.56 -2.84 14.40
N MET A 45 -3.83 -2.97 13.14
CA MET A 45 -3.40 -4.06 12.27
C MET A 45 -2.93 -3.47 10.96
N TRP A 46 -1.80 -3.94 10.44
CA TRP A 46 -1.33 -3.59 9.11
C TRP A 46 -1.44 -4.82 8.21
N GLU A 47 -2.26 -4.73 7.17
CA GLU A 47 -2.53 -5.81 6.23
C GLU A 47 -1.86 -5.57 4.88
N CYS A 48 -1.80 -6.61 4.06
CA CYS A 48 -1.39 -6.60 2.66
C CYS A 48 -0.10 -5.81 2.39
N PRO A 49 1.01 -6.07 3.13
CA PRO A 49 2.24 -5.34 2.90
C PRO A 49 2.82 -5.66 1.52
N ASP A 50 3.39 -4.62 0.89
CA ASP A 50 4.18 -4.73 -0.32
C ASP A 50 5.47 -3.94 -0.12
N PHE A 51 6.64 -4.57 -0.33
CA PHE A 51 7.95 -3.98 -0.02
C PHE A 51 8.85 -4.01 -1.25
N PHE A 52 9.20 -2.84 -1.78
CA PHE A 52 9.94 -2.71 -3.04
C PHE A 52 10.79 -1.45 -3.11
N PRO A 53 11.85 -1.45 -3.94
CA PRO A 53 12.59 -0.24 -4.27
C PRO A 53 11.85 0.58 -5.33
N LEU A 54 11.92 1.91 -5.23
CA LEU A 54 11.41 2.85 -6.23
C LEU A 54 12.20 4.16 -6.17
N ASP A 55 12.78 4.58 -7.30
CA ASP A 55 13.50 5.84 -7.46
C ASP A 55 14.52 6.13 -6.35
N GLY A 56 15.33 5.12 -5.98
CA GLY A 56 16.36 5.22 -4.94
C GLY A 56 15.84 5.22 -3.50
N ARG A 57 14.55 4.93 -3.29
CA ARG A 57 13.92 4.76 -1.98
C ARG A 57 13.45 3.34 -1.77
N GLN A 58 13.25 2.97 -0.51
CA GLN A 58 12.52 1.76 -0.16
C GLN A 58 11.11 2.13 0.27
N ILE A 59 10.14 1.45 -0.33
CA ILE A 59 8.72 1.69 -0.12
C ILE A 59 8.11 0.47 0.56
N ILE A 60 7.30 0.72 1.60
CA ILE A 60 6.34 -0.26 2.12
C ILE A 60 4.95 0.33 1.89
N LEU A 61 4.10 -0.36 1.14
CA LEU A 61 2.67 -0.12 1.14
C LEU A 61 2.05 -1.03 2.19
N THR A 62 1.04 -0.56 2.90
CA THR A 62 0.29 -1.39 3.84
C THR A 62 -1.11 -0.83 4.04
N SER A 63 -2.04 -1.70 4.42
CA SER A 63 -3.45 -1.36 4.62
C SER A 63 -3.81 -1.50 6.09
N PRO A 64 -3.77 -0.40 6.86
CA PRO A 64 -4.13 -0.42 8.26
C PRO A 64 -5.63 -0.57 8.50
N GLN A 65 -5.96 -1.24 9.58
CA GLN A 65 -7.29 -1.29 10.18
C GLN A 65 -7.33 -0.44 11.45
N ASP A 66 -8.53 0.07 11.76
CA ASP A 66 -8.81 0.83 13.00
C ASP A 66 -7.90 2.05 13.18
N MET A 67 -7.66 2.80 12.11
CA MET A 67 -6.94 4.09 12.21
C MET A 67 -7.77 5.11 12.98
N THR A 68 -7.10 5.91 13.80
CA THR A 68 -7.62 7.19 14.27
C THR A 68 -7.18 8.30 13.33
N PRO A 69 -7.99 9.33 13.09
CA PRO A 69 -7.60 10.41 12.17
C PRO A 69 -6.37 11.16 12.69
N VAL A 70 -5.47 11.50 11.76
CA VAL A 70 -4.30 12.33 12.04
C VAL A 70 -4.26 13.47 11.03
N GLY A 71 -4.58 14.67 11.49
CA GLY A 71 -4.71 15.83 10.61
C GLY A 71 -5.79 15.63 9.54
N LEU A 72 -5.53 16.18 8.35
CA LEU A 72 -6.40 16.00 7.18
C LEU A 72 -5.88 14.91 6.21
N GLU A 73 -4.70 14.37 6.48
CA GLU A 73 -4.08 13.37 5.58
C GLU A 73 -4.56 11.94 5.87
N PHE A 74 -4.80 11.61 7.14
CA PHE A 74 -5.15 10.24 7.52
C PHE A 74 -6.55 10.19 8.11
N HIS A 75 -7.49 9.58 7.39
CA HIS A 75 -8.87 9.43 7.85
C HIS A 75 -9.01 8.30 8.89
N ALA A 76 -10.15 8.26 9.58
CA ALA A 76 -10.49 7.17 10.50
C ALA A 76 -10.83 5.87 9.75
N GLY A 77 -10.71 4.75 10.44
CA GLY A 77 -11.14 3.43 9.95
C GLY A 77 -10.06 2.71 9.16
N ASN A 78 -10.41 2.21 7.98
CA ASN A 78 -9.52 1.38 7.17
C ASN A 78 -9.03 2.16 5.93
N GLY A 79 -7.74 2.11 5.67
CA GLY A 79 -7.14 2.87 4.57
C GLY A 79 -5.86 2.23 4.05
N THR A 80 -5.05 3.01 3.34
CA THR A 80 -3.76 2.54 2.83
C THR A 80 -2.68 3.59 3.03
N LEU A 81 -1.53 3.15 3.47
CA LEU A 81 -0.36 3.97 3.77
C LEU A 81 0.83 3.60 2.90
N CYS A 82 1.63 4.60 2.58
CA CYS A 82 2.99 4.47 2.08
C CYS A 82 3.97 4.87 3.19
N LEU A 83 4.83 3.94 3.57
CA LEU A 83 5.99 4.18 4.41
C LEU A 83 7.19 4.25 3.46
N MET A 84 7.87 5.38 3.45
CA MET A 84 9.03 5.62 2.59
C MET A 84 10.27 5.81 3.44
N GLY A 85 11.37 5.22 3.01
CA GLY A 85 12.63 5.35 3.73
C GLY A 85 13.80 4.66 3.04
N SER A 86 14.69 4.15 3.84
CA SER A 86 15.87 3.38 3.41
C SER A 86 15.89 2.01 4.09
N TYR A 87 16.54 1.04 3.45
CA TYR A 87 16.71 -0.30 4.00
C TYR A 87 18.18 -0.71 3.96
N ASP A 88 18.66 -1.18 5.08
CA ASP A 88 19.98 -1.80 5.24
C ASP A 88 19.81 -3.21 5.83
N PRO A 89 20.39 -4.26 5.21
CA PRO A 89 20.22 -5.63 5.71
C PRO A 89 20.66 -5.83 7.17
N GLY A 90 21.66 -5.08 7.65
CA GLY A 90 22.12 -5.13 9.04
C GLY A 90 21.26 -4.36 10.01
N ARG A 91 20.78 -3.18 9.60
CA ARG A 91 20.03 -2.24 10.46
C ARG A 91 18.52 -2.36 10.33
N GLY A 92 18.01 -2.78 9.16
CA GLY A 92 16.60 -2.87 8.85
C GLY A 92 16.06 -1.66 8.07
N PHE A 93 14.76 -1.46 8.13
CA PHE A 93 14.07 -0.33 7.49
C PHE A 93 14.10 0.88 8.43
N THR A 94 14.46 2.03 7.87
CA THR A 94 14.39 3.32 8.55
C THR A 94 13.34 4.18 7.85
N ARG A 95 12.19 4.36 8.50
CA ARG A 95 11.14 5.22 7.97
C ARG A 95 11.53 6.69 8.04
N GLU A 96 11.50 7.36 6.92
CA GLU A 96 11.74 8.80 6.79
C GLU A 96 10.43 9.57 6.61
N ARG A 97 9.43 8.92 5.99
CA ARG A 97 8.14 9.53 5.71
C ARG A 97 7.01 8.49 5.77
N ILE A 98 5.83 8.97 6.18
CA ILE A 98 4.55 8.28 6.01
C ILE A 98 3.60 9.20 5.23
N GLN A 99 2.78 8.62 4.35
CA GLN A 99 1.79 9.37 3.59
C GLN A 99 0.58 8.47 3.28
N ALA A 100 -0.61 9.07 3.22
CA ALA A 100 -1.78 8.41 2.67
C ALA A 100 -1.61 8.21 1.16
N ILE A 101 -2.06 7.08 0.63
CA ILE A 101 -1.95 6.79 -0.80
C ILE A 101 -3.14 7.33 -1.57
N ASP A 102 -4.32 7.28 -0.98
CA ASP A 102 -5.56 7.74 -1.59
C ASP A 102 -6.37 8.53 -0.56
N TYR A 103 -7.07 9.56 -1.01
CA TYR A 103 -7.93 10.39 -0.16
C TYR A 103 -9.42 10.00 -0.27
N GLY A 104 -9.74 8.98 -1.07
CA GLY A 104 -11.06 8.36 -1.10
C GLY A 104 -11.25 7.41 0.08
N LEU A 105 -12.50 7.18 0.46
CA LEU A 105 -12.83 6.24 1.54
C LEU A 105 -12.61 4.79 1.14
N ASP A 106 -12.80 4.47 -0.14
CA ASP A 106 -12.76 3.12 -0.67
C ASP A 106 -11.48 2.88 -1.49
N PHE A 107 -10.34 2.78 -0.80
CA PHE A 107 -9.07 2.35 -1.38
C PHE A 107 -8.32 1.48 -0.36
N TYR A 108 -8.18 0.17 -0.64
CA TYR A 108 -7.63 -0.79 0.29
C TYR A 108 -6.82 -1.89 -0.41
N ALA A 109 -5.90 -2.51 0.31
CA ALA A 109 -5.12 -3.68 -0.10
C ALA A 109 -4.46 -3.57 -1.49
N PRO A 110 -3.84 -2.43 -1.87
CA PRO A 110 -3.14 -2.36 -3.14
C PRO A 110 -1.97 -3.31 -3.16
N GLN A 111 -1.69 -3.84 -4.35
CA GLN A 111 -0.48 -4.60 -4.63
C GLN A 111 0.19 -4.01 -5.86
N THR A 112 1.51 -4.18 -5.94
CA THR A 112 2.29 -3.66 -7.06
C THR A 112 3.04 -4.76 -7.80
N LEU A 113 3.38 -4.50 -9.03
CA LEU A 113 4.28 -5.31 -9.84
C LEU A 113 5.27 -4.42 -10.58
N GLU A 114 6.43 -4.95 -10.88
CA GLU A 114 7.36 -4.35 -11.81
C GLU A 114 7.03 -4.84 -13.21
N ALA A 115 6.70 -3.90 -14.10
CA ALA A 115 6.43 -4.20 -15.50
C ALA A 115 7.75 -4.49 -16.25
N PRO A 116 7.71 -5.18 -17.41
CA PRO A 116 8.91 -5.52 -18.16
C PRO A 116 9.75 -4.29 -18.62
N ASP A 117 9.14 -3.12 -18.67
CA ASP A 117 9.81 -1.84 -19.00
C ASP A 117 10.32 -1.08 -17.75
N GLY A 118 10.31 -1.71 -16.59
CA GLY A 118 10.84 -1.18 -15.33
C GLY A 118 9.87 -0.26 -14.56
N ARG A 119 8.66 -0.04 -15.07
CA ARG A 119 7.64 0.73 -14.34
C ARG A 119 7.11 -0.07 -13.15
N ARG A 120 6.84 0.60 -12.04
CA ARG A 120 6.09 0.01 -10.91
C ARG A 120 4.62 0.35 -11.08
N ILE A 121 3.79 -0.68 -11.23
CA ILE A 121 2.35 -0.54 -11.46
C ILE A 121 1.59 -1.02 -10.23
N MET A 122 0.63 -0.22 -9.78
CA MET A 122 -0.22 -0.50 -8.62
C MET A 122 -1.66 -0.69 -9.03
N ILE A 123 -2.33 -1.64 -8.42
CA ILE A 123 -3.79 -1.83 -8.43
C ILE A 123 -4.27 -1.94 -6.99
N GLY A 124 -5.37 -1.27 -6.66
CA GLY A 124 -6.01 -1.33 -5.35
C GLY A 124 -7.48 -1.76 -5.44
N TRP A 125 -8.03 -2.22 -4.34
CA TRP A 125 -9.44 -2.53 -4.21
C TRP A 125 -10.22 -1.25 -3.84
N MET A 126 -11.20 -0.88 -4.66
CA MET A 126 -12.08 0.27 -4.42
C MET A 126 -13.22 -0.12 -3.48
N GLN A 127 -12.86 -0.49 -2.30
CA GLN A 127 -13.69 -0.90 -1.18
C GLN A 127 -12.82 -0.89 0.08
N ASN A 128 -13.41 -1.01 1.24
CA ASN A 128 -12.72 -1.33 2.47
C ASN A 128 -13.65 -2.08 3.44
N TRP A 129 -13.11 -2.51 4.59
CA TRP A 129 -13.88 -3.29 5.55
C TRP A 129 -15.05 -2.53 6.20
N ASP A 130 -14.98 -1.20 6.29
CA ASP A 130 -16.06 -0.38 6.86
C ASP A 130 -17.31 -0.38 5.95
N THR A 131 -17.11 -0.52 4.63
CA THR A 131 -18.20 -0.44 3.64
C THR A 131 -18.69 -1.79 3.16
N VAL A 132 -17.95 -2.89 3.40
CA VAL A 132 -18.34 -4.27 2.98
C VAL A 132 -19.68 -4.71 3.52
N GLY A 133 -20.06 -4.30 4.74
CA GLY A 133 -21.35 -4.64 5.35
C GLY A 133 -22.55 -3.90 4.75
N GLY A 134 -22.30 -2.84 4.00
CA GLY A 134 -23.31 -1.94 3.43
C GLY A 134 -23.75 -2.28 2.03
N LYS A 135 -23.79 -3.57 1.62
CA LYS A 135 -24.28 -3.96 0.28
C LYS A 135 -25.54 -3.19 -0.09
N PRO A 136 -25.50 -2.32 -1.12
CA PRO A 136 -26.73 -1.68 -1.58
C PRO A 136 -27.75 -2.74 -1.99
N PHE A 137 -28.98 -2.62 -1.50
CA PHE A 137 -30.10 -3.45 -1.95
C PHE A 137 -30.16 -3.38 -3.47
N HIS A 138 -30.20 -4.54 -4.15
CA HIS A 138 -30.29 -4.71 -5.61
C HIS A 138 -28.99 -4.59 -6.43
N CYS A 139 -27.81 -4.45 -5.86
CA CYS A 139 -26.58 -4.57 -6.63
C CYS A 139 -26.28 -6.04 -6.99
N ARG A 140 -26.06 -6.30 -8.29
CA ARG A 140 -25.64 -7.62 -8.78
C ARG A 140 -24.18 -7.93 -8.47
N TRP A 141 -23.36 -6.90 -8.26
CA TRP A 141 -21.95 -6.98 -7.92
C TRP A 141 -21.61 -5.94 -6.86
N PHE A 142 -20.50 -6.13 -6.19
CA PHE A 142 -20.05 -5.25 -5.09
C PHE A 142 -18.52 -5.24 -5.05
N GLY A 143 -17.95 -4.03 -5.00
CA GLY A 143 -16.51 -3.81 -5.09
C GLY A 143 -15.99 -3.85 -6.52
N GLN A 144 -14.89 -3.15 -6.76
CA GLN A 144 -14.16 -3.10 -8.03
C GLN A 144 -12.70 -2.80 -7.77
N MET A 145 -11.85 -3.04 -8.79
CA MET A 145 -10.46 -2.64 -8.75
C MET A 145 -10.30 -1.23 -9.31
N THR A 146 -9.27 -0.53 -8.85
CA THR A 146 -8.88 0.76 -9.43
C THR A 146 -8.38 0.58 -10.86
N THR A 147 -8.38 1.67 -11.62
CA THR A 147 -7.50 1.78 -12.77
C THR A 147 -6.05 1.56 -12.34
N PRO A 148 -5.24 0.78 -13.10
CA PRO A 148 -3.82 0.64 -12.81
C PRO A 148 -3.11 1.99 -12.82
N ARG A 149 -2.18 2.18 -11.88
CA ARG A 149 -1.44 3.44 -11.67
C ARG A 149 0.05 3.19 -11.74
N GLU A 150 0.77 4.00 -12.50
CA GLU A 150 2.24 4.05 -12.47
C GLU A 150 2.68 4.84 -11.25
N LEU A 151 3.66 4.29 -10.52
CA LEU A 151 4.22 4.91 -9.33
C LEU A 151 5.57 5.55 -9.63
N SER A 152 5.84 6.67 -8.96
CA SER A 152 7.15 7.32 -8.94
C SER A 152 7.37 8.04 -7.61
N VAL A 153 8.62 8.38 -7.30
CA VAL A 153 8.94 9.25 -6.17
C VAL A 153 9.38 10.61 -6.69
N GLN A 154 8.63 11.66 -6.33
CA GLN A 154 8.94 13.02 -6.71
C GLN A 154 8.93 13.93 -5.47
N ASN A 155 9.98 14.71 -5.29
CA ASN A 155 10.12 15.61 -4.13
C ASN A 155 9.90 14.91 -2.77
N GLY A 156 10.37 13.64 -2.66
CA GLY A 156 10.23 12.83 -1.46
C GLY A 156 8.79 12.38 -1.17
N ARG A 157 7.91 12.35 -2.16
CA ARG A 157 6.54 11.83 -2.07
C ARG A 157 6.30 10.74 -3.10
N LEU A 158 5.51 9.74 -2.74
CA LEU A 158 4.97 8.78 -3.70
C LEU A 158 3.93 9.50 -4.56
N CYS A 159 4.16 9.50 -5.86
CA CYS A 159 3.28 10.05 -6.88
C CYS A 159 2.66 8.92 -7.69
N GLN A 160 1.47 9.15 -8.21
CA GLN A 160 0.68 8.17 -8.95
C GLN A 160 0.05 8.85 -10.17
N VAL A 161 0.12 8.18 -11.30
CA VAL A 161 -0.59 8.59 -12.53
C VAL A 161 -1.27 7.35 -13.14
N PRO A 162 -2.42 7.48 -13.81
CA PRO A 162 -2.99 6.38 -14.57
C PRO A 162 -1.98 5.84 -15.58
N VAL A 163 -1.96 4.52 -15.80
CA VAL A 163 -1.03 3.91 -16.77
C VAL A 163 -1.20 4.52 -18.15
N ARG A 164 -0.07 4.78 -18.82
CA ARG A 164 -0.02 5.45 -20.14
C ARG A 164 -0.80 4.71 -21.24
N GLU A 165 -0.99 3.42 -21.11
CA GLU A 165 -1.78 2.60 -22.04
C GLU A 165 -3.22 3.08 -22.20
N LEU A 166 -3.77 3.78 -21.20
CA LEU A 166 -5.12 4.35 -21.25
C LEU A 166 -5.22 5.55 -22.21
N GLU A 167 -4.10 6.19 -22.57
CA GLU A 167 -4.11 7.34 -23.47
C GLU A 167 -4.67 6.98 -24.85
N ARG A 168 -4.46 5.74 -25.32
CA ARG A 168 -5.01 5.24 -26.58
C ARG A 168 -6.54 5.18 -26.65
N TYR A 169 -7.21 5.24 -25.49
CA TYR A 169 -8.68 5.24 -25.40
C TYR A 169 -9.27 6.65 -25.30
N ARG A 170 -8.43 7.70 -25.28
CA ARG A 170 -8.92 9.07 -25.25
C ARG A 170 -9.55 9.42 -26.60
N GLY A 171 -10.80 9.90 -26.55
CA GLY A 171 -11.46 10.54 -27.70
C GLY A 171 -11.01 12.01 -27.87
N PRO A 172 -11.59 12.70 -28.86
CA PRO A 172 -11.40 14.16 -29.02
C PRO A 172 -11.79 14.90 -27.75
N ALA A 173 -11.03 15.92 -27.39
CA ALA A 173 -11.36 16.77 -26.25
C ALA A 173 -12.68 17.54 -26.53
N MET A 174 -13.61 17.46 -25.57
CA MET A 174 -14.81 18.29 -25.57
C MET A 174 -14.56 19.46 -24.61
N VAL A 175 -14.62 20.68 -25.14
CA VAL A 175 -14.49 21.90 -24.34
C VAL A 175 -15.89 22.50 -24.12
N HIS A 176 -16.32 22.61 -22.89
CA HIS A 176 -17.53 23.32 -22.50
C HIS A 176 -17.11 24.70 -21.97
N HIS A 177 -17.66 25.75 -22.56
CA HIS A 177 -17.48 27.15 -22.13
C HIS A 177 -18.60 27.55 -21.20
#